data_14f95170fb8e3fd7dd524ce7e1a571c1
#
_entry.id   14f95170fb8e3fd7dd524ce7e1a571c1
#
_cell.length_a   1.000
_cell.length_b   1.000
_cell.length_c   1.000
_cell.angle_alpha   90.00
_cell.angle_beta   90.00
_cell.angle_gamma   90.00
#
_symmetry.space_group_name_H-M   'P 1'
#
loop_
_entity.id
_entity.type
_entity.pdbx_description
1 polymer ?
#
loop_
_entity_poly.entity_id
_entity_poly.type
_entity_poly.pdbx_seq_one_letter_code
_entity_poly.pdbx_strand_id
1 'polypeptide(L)' 'MKSTVSIADLEAKVQSLVRPERMEHIRRVAELAREIARNNGLDPERAYLAGLLHD' A
#
# COMPACT_ATOMS: atom_id res chain seq x y z
N MET A 1 -18.10 -16.62 -0.55
CA MET A 1 -17.76 -15.54 0.08
C MET A 1 -16.43 -15.09 -0.22
N LYS A 2 -16.14 -13.95 -0.35
CA LYS A 2 -14.90 -13.54 -0.62
C LYS A 2 -14.33 -12.92 0.54
N SER A 3 -13.15 -13.13 0.77
CA SER A 3 -12.53 -12.50 1.85
C SER A 3 -11.94 -11.25 1.34
N THR A 4 -12.20 -10.20 2.02
CA THR A 4 -11.64 -8.98 1.66
C THR A 4 -10.61 -8.63 2.65
N VAL A 5 -9.45 -8.32 2.19
CA VAL A 5 -8.38 -7.85 3.05
C VAL A 5 -8.39 -6.36 2.93
N SER A 6 -8.62 -5.66 4.00
CA SER A 6 -8.63 -4.22 3.95
C SER A 6 -7.20 -3.70 3.88
N ILE A 7 -7.06 -2.48 3.38
CA ILE A 7 -5.75 -1.84 3.30
C ILE A 7 -5.15 -1.73 4.69
N ALA A 8 -5.98 -1.42 5.69
CA ALA A 8 -5.49 -1.30 7.05
C ALA A 8 -4.93 -2.62 7.57
N ASP A 9 -5.59 -3.73 7.24
CA ASP A 9 -5.12 -5.04 7.66
C ASP A 9 -3.81 -5.38 7.01
N LEU A 10 -3.69 -5.12 5.72
CA LEU A 10 -2.47 -5.41 5.00
C LEU A 10 -1.34 -4.54 5.49
N GLU A 11 -1.63 -3.28 5.75
CA GLU A 11 -0.63 -2.35 6.23
C GLU A 11 -0.09 -2.81 7.59
N ALA A 12 -0.99 -3.26 8.48
CA ALA A 12 -0.58 -3.74 9.78
C ALA A 12 0.31 -4.97 9.65
N LYS A 13 -0.03 -5.84 8.72
CA LYS A 13 0.76 -7.03 8.52
C LYS A 13 2.15 -6.70 8.00
N VAL A 14 2.23 -5.83 7.03
CA VAL A 14 3.53 -5.42 6.50
C VAL A 14 4.34 -4.76 7.60
N GLN A 15 3.69 -3.92 8.40
CA GLN A 15 4.37 -3.21 9.46
C GLN A 15 4.97 -4.17 10.48
N SER A 16 4.35 -5.31 10.70
CA SER A 16 4.87 -6.28 11.65
C SER A 16 6.03 -7.08 11.08
N LEU A 17 6.24 -7.02 9.78
CA LEU A 17 7.29 -7.80 9.13
C LEU A 17 8.53 -6.99 8.77
N VAL A 18 8.46 -5.68 8.82
CA VAL A 18 9.58 -4.86 8.41
C VAL A 18 9.96 -3.89 9.52
N ARG A 19 11.14 -3.30 9.39
CA ARG A 19 11.61 -2.34 10.36
C ARG A 19 10.89 -1.01 10.18
N PRO A 20 10.86 -0.18 11.20
CA PRO A 20 10.15 1.11 11.11
C PRO A 20 10.63 2.00 9.99
N GLU A 21 11.94 2.10 9.77
CA GLU A 21 12.45 2.93 8.69
C GLU A 21 12.01 2.42 7.34
N ARG A 22 11.98 1.09 7.22
CA ARG A 22 11.55 0.49 5.98
C ARG A 22 10.06 0.70 5.76
N MET A 23 9.30 0.64 6.84
CA MET A 23 7.87 0.89 6.74
C MET A 23 7.59 2.29 6.26
N GLU A 24 8.39 3.24 6.69
CA GLU A 24 8.24 4.61 6.26
C GLU A 24 8.47 4.73 4.76
N HIS A 25 9.49 4.04 4.27
CA HIS A 25 9.77 4.04 2.84
C HIS A 25 8.64 3.40 2.06
N ILE A 26 8.17 2.24 2.53
CA ILE A 26 7.11 1.52 1.86
C ILE A 26 5.85 2.38 1.80
N ARG A 27 5.52 3.04 2.90
CA ARG A 27 4.34 3.88 2.94
C ARG A 27 4.46 5.06 1.98
N ARG A 28 5.64 5.63 1.89
CA ARG A 28 5.87 6.74 0.99
C ARG A 28 5.69 6.33 -0.46
N VAL A 29 6.22 5.16 -0.81
CA VAL A 29 6.07 4.65 -2.17
C VAL A 29 4.60 4.36 -2.46
N ALA A 30 3.89 3.80 -1.48
CA ALA A 30 2.48 3.49 -1.67
C ALA A 30 1.67 4.77 -1.88
N GLU A 31 1.99 5.82 -1.13
CA GLU A 31 1.28 7.09 -1.28
C GLU A 31 1.55 7.70 -2.65
N LEU A 32 2.77 7.61 -3.12
CA LEU A 32 3.11 8.11 -4.43
C LEU A 32 2.36 7.35 -5.51
N ALA A 33 2.30 6.04 -5.38
CA ALA A 33 1.58 5.22 -6.35
C ALA A 33 0.09 5.60 -6.36
N ARG A 34 -0.47 5.86 -5.19
CA ARG A 34 -1.86 6.26 -5.10
C ARG A 34 -2.10 7.57 -5.83
N GLU A 35 -1.20 8.51 -5.65
CA GLU A 35 -1.36 9.81 -6.27
C GLU A 35 -1.25 9.73 -7.77
N ILE A 36 -0.29 8.97 -8.27
CA ILE A 36 -0.12 8.79 -9.70
C ILE A 36 -1.36 8.15 -10.29
N ALA A 37 -1.89 7.15 -9.61
CA ALA A 37 -3.08 6.46 -10.10
C ALA A 37 -4.26 7.40 -10.17
N ARG A 38 -4.41 8.22 -9.12
CA ARG A 38 -5.53 9.17 -9.08
C ARG A 38 -5.44 10.15 -10.24
N ASN A 39 -4.25 10.63 -10.54
CA ASN A 39 -4.07 11.59 -11.60
C ASN A 39 -4.25 10.99 -12.98
N ASN A 40 -4.18 9.68 -13.09
CA ASN A 40 -4.30 9.02 -14.37
C ASN A 40 -5.58 8.21 -14.52
N GLY A 41 -6.55 8.43 -13.64
CA GLY A 41 -7.83 7.76 -13.74
C GLY A 41 -7.79 6.29 -13.41
N LEU A 42 -6.75 5.86 -12.68
CA LEU A 42 -6.64 4.47 -12.25
C LEU A 42 -7.14 4.33 -10.83
N ASP A 43 -7.28 3.09 -10.39
CA ASP A 43 -7.78 2.81 -9.05
C ASP A 43 -6.70 3.13 -8.02
N PRO A 44 -6.88 4.20 -7.22
CA PRO A 44 -5.85 4.59 -6.27
C PRO A 44 -5.62 3.56 -5.17
N GLU A 45 -6.66 2.85 -4.77
CA GLU A 45 -6.50 1.88 -3.70
C GLU A 45 -5.70 0.68 -4.15
N ARG A 46 -5.92 0.24 -5.38
CA ARG A 46 -5.13 -0.86 -5.91
C ARG A 46 -3.68 -0.44 -6.07
N ALA A 47 -3.44 0.77 -6.49
CA ALA A 47 -2.09 1.27 -6.62
C ALA A 47 -1.41 1.34 -5.26
N TYR A 48 -2.14 1.75 -4.23
CA TYR A 48 -1.60 1.82 -2.89
C TYR A 48 -1.22 0.42 -2.40
N LEU A 49 -2.09 -0.56 -2.64
CA LEU A 49 -1.80 -1.93 -2.28
C LEU A 49 -0.56 -2.44 -2.98
N ALA A 50 -0.45 -2.16 -4.26
CA ALA A 50 0.72 -2.58 -5.02
C ALA A 50 1.99 -1.96 -4.43
N GLY A 51 1.91 -0.70 -4.01
CA GLY A 51 3.05 -0.06 -3.39
C GLY A 51 3.44 -0.68 -2.08
N LEU A 52 2.46 -1.09 -1.28
CA LEU A 52 2.74 -1.75 -0.02
C LEU A 52 3.44 -3.08 -0.22
N LEU A 53 3.13 -3.75 -1.31
CA LEU A 53 3.64 -5.10 -1.56
C LEU A 53 4.84 -5.13 -2.49
N HIS A 54 5.31 -3.97 -2.96
CA HIS A 54 6.34 -3.97 -3.99
C HIS A 54 7.68 -4.51 -3.48
N ASP A 55 7.84 -4.52 -2.22
CA ASP A 55 9.07 -5.00 -1.63
C ASP A 55 8.93 -6.46 -1.14
#